data_60d9cee7a95af15fa30a0bd704324548
#
_entry.id   60d9cee7a95af15fa30a0bd704324548
#
_cell.length_a   1.000
_cell.length_b   1.000
_cell.length_c   1.000
_cell.angle_alpha   90.00
_cell.angle_beta   90.00
_cell.angle_gamma   90.00
#
_symmetry.space_group_name_H-M   'P 1'
#
loop_
_entity.id
_entity.type
_entity.pdbx_description
1 polymer ?
#
loop_
_entity_poly.entity_id
_entity_poly.type
_entity_poly.pdbx_seq_one_letter_code
_entity_poly.pdbx_strand_id
1 'polypeptide(L)'
;MKSYLSLIPISAKVRKRQNRMTVLCIIISVFLVTAIFSVADMMIRTESDFMISNHGNWHIAIKNISQNNADEISNRSDVTAVGVASQFNFEGEQPYRVNEKRTVLYGTDEVYITQISNGIVEGTFPANDEEVMLTPNSVTALGVQLGDSVTLHTPAGDRTFTISGFGTDDE
;
A
#
# COMPACT_ATOMS: atom_id res chain seq x y z
N MET A 1 12.58 63.37 30.52
CA MET A 1 11.56 63.07 29.50
C MET A 1 11.04 61.64 29.80
N LYS A 2 9.77 61.51 30.19
CA LYS A 2 9.19 60.22 30.44
C LYS A 2 8.99 59.52 29.06
N SER A 3 9.68 58.46 28.85
CA SER A 3 9.66 57.66 27.58
C SER A 3 8.24 57.22 27.24
N TYR A 4 7.82 57.34 25.98
CA TYR A 4 6.53 56.82 25.47
C TYR A 4 6.29 55.35 25.80
N LEU A 5 7.36 54.60 26.01
CA LEU A 5 7.32 53.18 26.44
C LEU A 5 6.69 52.99 27.85
N SER A 6 6.71 54.04 28.71
CA SER A 6 6.07 53.94 30.04
C SER A 6 4.54 54.05 30.02
N LEU A 7 3.96 54.45 28.85
CA LEU A 7 2.51 54.51 28.67
C LEU A 7 1.89 53.14 28.34
N ILE A 8 2.69 52.21 27.80
CA ILE A 8 2.21 50.90 27.42
C ILE A 8 1.65 50.09 28.61
N PRO A 9 2.38 49.96 29.74
CA PRO A 9 1.87 49.21 30.88
C PRO A 9 0.68 49.88 31.56
N ILE A 10 0.61 51.24 31.52
CA ILE A 10 -0.52 51.99 32.09
C ILE A 10 -1.78 51.78 31.27
N SER A 11 -1.68 51.88 29.94
CA SER A 11 -2.80 51.62 29.02
C SER A 11 -3.28 50.17 29.12
N ALA A 12 -2.36 49.20 29.23
CA ALA A 12 -2.68 47.79 29.40
C ALA A 12 -3.45 47.52 30.72
N LYS A 13 -3.11 48.22 31.76
CA LYS A 13 -3.79 48.09 33.09
C LYS A 13 -5.20 48.66 33.08
N VAL A 14 -5.41 49.81 32.42
CA VAL A 14 -6.72 50.47 32.33
C VAL A 14 -7.69 49.68 31.46
N ARG A 15 -7.21 49.10 30.36
CA ARG A 15 -8.03 48.32 29.41
C ARG A 15 -7.90 46.81 29.59
N LYS A 16 -7.67 46.36 30.80
CA LYS A 16 -7.38 44.95 31.15
C LYS A 16 -8.40 43.96 30.58
N ARG A 17 -9.70 44.30 30.62
CA ARG A 17 -10.76 43.44 30.10
C ARG A 17 -10.71 43.33 28.56
N GLN A 18 -10.50 44.45 27.88
CA GLN A 18 -10.41 44.51 26.42
C GLN A 18 -9.17 43.74 25.91
N ASN A 19 -8.02 43.93 26.55
CA ASN A 19 -6.79 43.24 26.20
C ASN A 19 -6.90 41.71 26.39
N ARG A 20 -7.57 41.28 27.46
CA ARG A 20 -7.82 39.86 27.68
C ARG A 20 -8.68 39.23 26.57
N MET A 21 -9.74 39.94 26.13
CA MET A 21 -10.58 39.49 25.02
C MET A 21 -9.79 39.43 23.71
N THR A 22 -8.95 40.42 23.43
CA THR A 22 -8.11 40.41 22.23
C THR A 22 -7.13 39.23 22.22
N VAL A 23 -6.45 38.99 23.35
CA VAL A 23 -5.54 37.85 23.49
C VAL A 23 -6.28 36.54 23.30
N LEU A 24 -7.47 36.40 23.90
CA LEU A 24 -8.30 35.18 23.74
C LEU A 24 -8.72 34.96 22.29
N CYS A 25 -9.12 36.00 21.58
CA CYS A 25 -9.44 35.92 20.15
C CYS A 25 -8.24 35.48 19.31
N ILE A 26 -7.05 36.01 19.61
CA ILE A 26 -5.82 35.59 18.89
C ILE A 26 -5.52 34.14 19.16
N ILE A 27 -5.60 33.68 20.42
CA ILE A 27 -5.37 32.28 20.79
C ILE A 27 -6.35 31.37 20.05
N ILE A 28 -7.64 31.68 20.05
CA ILE A 28 -8.66 30.89 19.35
C ILE A 28 -8.40 30.88 17.85
N SER A 29 -8.05 32.02 17.25
CA SER A 29 -7.76 32.10 15.81
C SER A 29 -6.56 31.22 15.42
N VAL A 30 -5.45 31.30 16.17
CA VAL A 30 -4.27 30.48 15.93
C VAL A 30 -4.60 29.00 16.13
N PHE A 31 -5.32 28.66 17.19
CA PHE A 31 -5.76 27.29 17.44
C PHE A 31 -6.60 26.71 16.29
N LEU A 32 -7.59 27.48 15.80
CA LEU A 32 -8.45 27.04 14.69
C LEU A 32 -7.64 26.82 13.41
N VAL A 33 -6.75 27.75 13.07
CA VAL A 33 -5.90 27.61 11.88
C VAL A 33 -5.02 26.37 12.00
N THR A 34 -4.35 26.19 13.13
CA THR A 34 -3.50 25.03 13.36
C THR A 34 -4.30 23.72 13.32
N ALA A 35 -5.48 23.69 13.92
CA ALA A 35 -6.36 22.53 13.91
C ALA A 35 -6.78 22.13 12.47
N ILE A 36 -7.16 23.12 11.65
CA ILE A 36 -7.56 22.87 10.25
C ILE A 36 -6.39 22.27 9.46
N PHE A 37 -5.19 22.84 9.56
CA PHE A 37 -4.02 22.29 8.85
C PHE A 37 -3.61 20.92 9.36
N SER A 38 -3.71 20.66 10.68
CA SER A 38 -3.41 19.34 11.25
C SER A 38 -4.39 18.28 10.77
N VAL A 39 -5.68 18.60 10.69
CA VAL A 39 -6.69 17.65 10.16
C VAL A 39 -6.45 17.38 8.67
N ALA A 40 -6.15 18.42 7.88
CA ALA A 40 -5.86 18.26 6.46
C ALA A 40 -4.62 17.37 6.22
N ASP A 41 -3.52 17.59 6.95
CA ASP A 41 -2.32 16.76 6.87
C ASP A 41 -2.60 15.30 7.28
N MET A 42 -3.38 15.11 8.36
CA MET A 42 -3.79 13.78 8.80
C MET A 42 -4.62 13.06 7.74
N MET A 43 -5.57 13.73 7.10
CA MET A 43 -6.40 13.12 6.04
C MET A 43 -5.55 12.68 4.85
N ILE A 44 -4.63 13.53 4.37
CA ILE A 44 -3.74 13.20 3.24
C ILE A 44 -2.88 11.99 3.57
N ARG A 45 -2.30 11.92 4.77
CA ARG A 45 -1.47 10.78 5.20
C ARG A 45 -2.28 9.50 5.31
N THR A 46 -3.46 9.57 5.95
CA THR A 46 -4.34 8.40 6.11
C THR A 46 -4.79 7.86 4.75
N GLU A 47 -5.13 8.73 3.80
CA GLU A 47 -5.51 8.31 2.45
C GLU A 47 -4.34 7.66 1.70
N SER A 48 -3.14 8.24 1.81
CA SER A 48 -1.93 7.67 1.22
C SER A 48 -1.60 6.29 1.80
N ASP A 49 -1.62 6.16 3.13
CA ASP A 49 -1.36 4.90 3.81
C ASP A 49 -2.41 3.83 3.45
N PHE A 50 -3.68 4.23 3.33
CA PHE A 50 -4.77 3.36 2.91
C PHE A 50 -4.58 2.88 1.46
N MET A 51 -4.19 3.77 0.55
CA MET A 51 -3.91 3.40 -0.84
C MET A 51 -2.74 2.44 -0.94
N ILE A 52 -1.65 2.69 -0.23
CA ILE A 52 -0.49 1.81 -0.20
C ILE A 52 -0.85 0.44 0.40
N SER A 53 -1.63 0.41 1.48
CA SER A 53 -2.00 -0.86 2.12
C SER A 53 -2.94 -1.72 1.27
N ASN A 54 -3.78 -1.13 0.44
CA ASN A 54 -4.74 -1.87 -0.36
C ASN A 54 -4.25 -2.17 -1.79
N HIS A 55 -3.41 -1.31 -2.35
CA HIS A 55 -3.01 -1.42 -3.76
C HIS A 55 -1.50 -1.62 -3.97
N GLY A 56 -0.71 -1.63 -2.88
CA GLY A 56 0.73 -1.69 -2.96
C GLY A 56 1.42 -0.33 -3.17
N ASN A 57 2.73 -0.32 -3.02
CA ASN A 57 3.57 0.88 -3.09
C ASN A 57 4.16 1.08 -4.50
N TRP A 58 3.31 1.41 -5.47
CA TRP A 58 3.74 1.65 -6.84
C TRP A 58 3.31 3.04 -7.34
N HIS A 59 4.07 3.59 -8.29
CA HIS A 59 3.81 4.91 -8.87
C HIS A 59 3.28 4.83 -10.30
N ILE A 60 3.74 3.85 -11.07
CA ILE A 60 3.39 3.68 -12.48
C ILE A 60 3.17 2.20 -12.75
N ALA A 61 2.03 1.85 -13.35
CA ALA A 61 1.76 0.53 -13.89
C ALA A 61 1.70 0.60 -15.43
N ILE A 62 2.50 -0.23 -16.08
CA ILE A 62 2.55 -0.31 -17.55
C ILE A 62 2.01 -1.69 -17.93
N LYS A 63 0.93 -1.70 -18.71
CA LYS A 63 0.30 -2.94 -19.15
C LYS A 63 0.81 -3.36 -20.54
N ASN A 64 0.80 -4.67 -20.79
CA ASN A 64 1.18 -5.27 -22.09
C ASN A 64 2.61 -4.89 -22.54
N ILE A 65 3.53 -4.83 -21.60
CA ILE A 65 4.94 -4.56 -21.86
C ILE A 65 5.69 -5.87 -22.14
N SER A 66 6.66 -5.82 -23.07
CA SER A 66 7.57 -6.96 -23.29
C SER A 66 8.64 -7.02 -22.19
N GLN A 67 9.21 -8.22 -21.94
CA GLN A 67 10.28 -8.40 -20.97
C GLN A 67 11.48 -7.48 -21.27
N ASN A 68 11.89 -7.36 -22.53
CA ASN A 68 13.01 -6.49 -22.91
C ASN A 68 12.78 -5.03 -22.51
N ASN A 69 11.56 -4.52 -22.67
CA ASN A 69 11.22 -3.15 -22.27
C ASN A 69 11.15 -3.00 -20.74
N ALA A 70 10.72 -4.03 -20.01
CA ALA A 70 10.76 -4.04 -18.56
C ALA A 70 12.20 -4.00 -18.05
N ASP A 71 13.11 -4.75 -18.67
CA ASP A 71 14.53 -4.75 -18.36
C ASP A 71 15.18 -3.38 -18.68
N GLU A 72 14.79 -2.73 -19.76
CA GLU A 72 15.25 -1.38 -20.11
C GLU A 72 14.81 -0.35 -19.06
N ILE A 73 13.58 -0.44 -18.59
CA ILE A 73 13.05 0.44 -17.53
C ILE A 73 13.79 0.21 -16.22
N SER A 74 14.04 -1.06 -15.86
CA SER A 74 14.72 -1.40 -14.61
C SER A 74 16.15 -0.88 -14.53
N ASN A 75 16.80 -0.70 -15.68
CA ASN A 75 18.17 -0.17 -15.79
C ASN A 75 18.24 1.36 -15.73
N ARG A 76 17.12 2.07 -15.60
CA ARG A 76 17.11 3.53 -15.50
C ARG A 76 17.50 3.98 -14.10
N SER A 77 18.28 5.05 -14.03
CA SER A 77 18.76 5.61 -12.75
C SER A 77 17.69 6.34 -11.92
N ASP A 78 16.55 6.67 -12.54
CA ASP A 78 15.41 7.34 -11.90
C ASP A 78 14.32 6.34 -11.45
N VAL A 79 14.54 5.04 -11.62
CA VAL A 79 13.65 3.97 -11.19
C VAL A 79 14.27 3.22 -10.02
N THR A 80 13.55 3.11 -8.94
CA THR A 80 14.03 2.47 -7.70
C THR A 80 13.82 0.96 -7.72
N ALA A 81 12.67 0.51 -8.20
CA ALA A 81 12.32 -0.90 -8.31
C ALA A 81 11.34 -1.11 -9.46
N VAL A 82 11.46 -2.23 -10.14
CA VAL A 82 10.51 -2.70 -11.16
C VAL A 82 10.10 -4.12 -10.78
N GLY A 83 8.81 -4.31 -10.53
CA GLY A 83 8.22 -5.61 -10.36
C GLY A 83 7.42 -5.99 -11.60
N VAL A 84 7.52 -7.24 -11.99
CA VAL A 84 6.80 -7.79 -13.13
C VAL A 84 5.71 -8.72 -12.64
N ALA A 85 4.49 -8.52 -13.13
CA ALA A 85 3.36 -9.39 -12.85
C ALA A 85 2.64 -9.77 -14.14
N SER A 86 2.29 -11.04 -14.26
CA SER A 86 1.45 -11.59 -15.32
C SER A 86 0.22 -12.23 -14.70
N GLN A 87 -0.95 -11.95 -15.25
CA GLN A 87 -2.20 -12.48 -14.74
C GLN A 87 -2.83 -13.42 -15.78
N PHE A 88 -3.20 -14.60 -15.32
CA PHE A 88 -3.81 -15.64 -16.14
C PHE A 88 -5.18 -16.02 -15.58
N ASN A 89 -6.06 -16.48 -16.44
CA ASN A 89 -7.39 -16.96 -16.06
C ASN A 89 -8.35 -15.86 -15.54
N PHE A 90 -8.05 -14.59 -15.83
CA PHE A 90 -8.87 -13.47 -15.37
C PHE A 90 -10.08 -13.22 -16.29
N GLU A 91 -9.87 -13.30 -17.62
CA GLU A 91 -10.91 -13.06 -18.63
C GLU A 91 -10.99 -14.24 -19.61
N GLY A 92 -12.13 -14.39 -20.26
CA GLY A 92 -12.36 -15.39 -21.31
C GLY A 92 -12.52 -16.82 -20.80
N GLU A 93 -11.96 -17.79 -21.53
CA GLU A 93 -11.90 -19.18 -21.09
C GLU A 93 -10.97 -19.28 -19.88
N GLN A 94 -11.45 -19.90 -18.82
CA GLN A 94 -10.72 -20.03 -17.56
C GLN A 94 -10.39 -21.51 -17.32
N PRO A 95 -9.37 -22.05 -18.01
CA PRO A 95 -9.06 -23.47 -17.98
C PRO A 95 -8.34 -23.91 -16.70
N TYR A 96 -7.71 -22.96 -15.97
CA TYR A 96 -6.95 -23.29 -14.77
C TYR A 96 -7.86 -23.45 -13.55
N ARG A 97 -7.68 -24.53 -12.82
CA ARG A 97 -8.47 -24.87 -11.63
C ARG A 97 -7.58 -25.47 -10.55
N VAL A 98 -7.89 -25.13 -9.30
CA VAL A 98 -7.32 -25.82 -8.13
C VAL A 98 -8.46 -26.51 -7.40
N ASN A 99 -8.36 -27.83 -7.20
CA ASN A 99 -9.42 -28.65 -6.61
C ASN A 99 -10.81 -28.34 -7.22
N GLU A 100 -10.88 -28.34 -8.56
CA GLU A 100 -12.08 -28.02 -9.36
C GLU A 100 -12.61 -26.59 -9.23
N LYS A 101 -12.05 -25.77 -8.35
CA LYS A 101 -12.41 -24.36 -8.22
C LYS A 101 -11.64 -23.52 -9.23
N ARG A 102 -12.33 -22.56 -9.84
CA ARG A 102 -11.68 -21.56 -10.68
C ARG A 102 -10.67 -20.77 -9.85
N THR A 103 -9.52 -20.53 -10.43
CA THR A 103 -8.48 -19.76 -9.79
C THR A 103 -7.88 -18.77 -10.75
N VAL A 104 -7.52 -17.59 -10.25
CA VAL A 104 -6.70 -16.61 -10.96
C VAL A 104 -5.25 -16.91 -10.60
N LEU A 105 -4.40 -16.98 -11.61
CA LEU A 105 -2.97 -17.22 -11.44
C LEU A 105 -2.20 -15.93 -11.69
N TYR A 106 -1.26 -15.67 -10.82
CA TYR A 106 -0.30 -14.60 -10.98
C TYR A 106 1.11 -15.19 -11.13
N GLY A 107 1.79 -14.85 -12.22
CA GLY A 107 3.23 -15.04 -12.33
C GLY A 107 3.89 -13.73 -11.95
N THR A 108 4.62 -13.72 -10.86
CA THR A 108 5.28 -12.52 -10.33
C THR A 108 6.74 -12.77 -10.03
N ASP A 109 7.54 -11.72 -10.04
CA ASP A 109 8.88 -11.77 -9.49
C ASP A 109 8.89 -11.42 -7.98
N GLU A 110 10.01 -11.70 -7.32
CA GLU A 110 10.18 -11.44 -5.90
C GLU A 110 10.11 -9.94 -5.58
N VAL A 111 10.57 -9.07 -6.48
CA VAL A 111 10.52 -7.61 -6.32
C VAL A 111 9.08 -7.13 -6.28
N TYR A 112 8.22 -7.67 -7.14
CA TYR A 112 6.79 -7.33 -7.12
C TYR A 112 6.17 -7.65 -5.75
N ILE A 113 6.39 -8.85 -5.24
CA ILE A 113 5.80 -9.28 -3.98
C ILE A 113 6.36 -8.53 -2.78
N THR A 114 7.70 -8.34 -2.71
CA THR A 114 8.36 -7.84 -1.49
C THR A 114 8.46 -6.32 -1.41
N GLN A 115 8.48 -5.62 -2.56
CA GLN A 115 8.71 -4.17 -2.61
C GLN A 115 7.53 -3.38 -3.16
N ILE A 116 6.66 -4.00 -3.96
CA ILE A 116 5.57 -3.32 -4.67
C ILE A 116 4.22 -3.70 -4.11
N SER A 117 3.95 -5.00 -3.97
CA SER A 117 2.74 -5.53 -3.33
C SER A 117 2.84 -5.44 -1.80
N ASN A 118 1.78 -5.86 -1.12
CA ASN A 118 1.71 -5.81 0.35
C ASN A 118 2.54 -6.89 1.06
N GLY A 119 3.33 -7.66 0.30
CA GLY A 119 4.34 -8.55 0.81
C GLY A 119 3.86 -9.96 1.15
N ILE A 120 4.68 -10.64 1.94
CA ILE A 120 4.45 -12.01 2.40
C ILE A 120 3.95 -11.93 3.83
N VAL A 121 2.80 -12.56 4.10
CA VAL A 121 2.19 -12.63 5.44
C VAL A 121 2.81 -13.75 6.25
N GLU A 122 3.05 -14.91 5.62
CA GLU A 122 3.62 -16.10 6.25
C GLU A 122 4.41 -16.90 5.23
N GLY A 123 5.50 -17.55 5.65
CA GLY A 123 6.34 -18.37 4.80
C GLY A 123 7.35 -17.57 3.98
N THR A 124 7.65 -18.02 2.77
CA THR A 124 8.66 -17.44 1.87
C THR A 124 8.16 -17.37 0.44
N PHE A 125 8.79 -16.48 -0.36
CA PHE A 125 8.60 -16.48 -1.81
C PHE A 125 9.05 -17.83 -2.40
N PRO A 126 8.35 -18.37 -3.42
CA PRO A 126 8.74 -19.64 -4.07
C PRO A 126 10.19 -19.63 -4.53
N ALA A 127 10.95 -20.62 -4.10
CA ALA A 127 12.36 -20.73 -4.43
C ALA A 127 12.60 -21.52 -5.74
N ASN A 128 11.58 -22.23 -6.22
CA ASN A 128 11.64 -23.08 -7.43
C ASN A 128 10.26 -23.24 -8.07
N ASP A 129 10.25 -23.87 -9.25
CA ASP A 129 9.06 -24.07 -10.09
C ASP A 129 8.04 -25.08 -9.53
N GLU A 130 8.33 -25.71 -8.39
CA GLU A 130 7.43 -26.66 -7.71
C GLU A 130 6.77 -26.05 -6.48
N GLU A 131 7.01 -24.76 -6.22
CA GLU A 131 6.45 -24.04 -5.11
C GLU A 131 5.47 -22.97 -5.57
N VAL A 132 4.50 -22.64 -4.69
CA VAL A 132 3.48 -21.64 -4.96
C VAL A 132 3.13 -20.86 -3.69
N MET A 133 2.79 -19.59 -3.85
CA MET A 133 2.14 -18.80 -2.81
C MET A 133 0.64 -18.76 -3.04
N LEU A 134 -0.12 -18.70 -1.95
CA LEU A 134 -1.57 -18.54 -1.97
C LEU A 134 -1.97 -17.23 -1.29
N THR A 135 -3.11 -16.69 -1.69
CA THR A 135 -3.75 -15.60 -0.95
C THR A 135 -4.56 -16.15 0.25
N PRO A 136 -4.79 -15.38 1.31
CA PRO A 136 -5.59 -15.79 2.47
C PRO A 136 -6.98 -16.31 2.11
N ASN A 137 -7.62 -15.68 1.13
CA ASN A 137 -8.91 -16.14 0.60
C ASN A 137 -8.80 -17.54 -0.02
N SER A 138 -7.73 -17.81 -0.76
CA SER A 138 -7.47 -19.13 -1.35
C SER A 138 -7.19 -20.19 -0.29
N VAL A 139 -6.40 -19.86 0.73
CA VAL A 139 -6.12 -20.73 1.88
C VAL A 139 -7.42 -21.14 2.58
N THR A 140 -8.26 -20.16 2.88
CA THR A 140 -9.56 -20.41 3.53
C THR A 140 -10.48 -21.26 2.64
N ALA A 141 -10.52 -20.97 1.34
CA ALA A 141 -11.37 -21.69 0.39
C ALA A 141 -10.95 -23.13 0.15
N LEU A 142 -9.64 -23.41 0.19
CA LEU A 142 -9.06 -24.73 -0.04
C LEU A 142 -8.89 -25.54 1.25
N GLY A 143 -8.82 -24.90 2.40
CA GLY A 143 -8.60 -25.53 3.70
C GLY A 143 -7.20 -26.12 3.86
N VAL A 144 -6.19 -25.48 3.28
CA VAL A 144 -4.80 -25.90 3.24
C VAL A 144 -3.92 -25.09 4.19
N GLN A 145 -2.74 -25.61 4.50
CA GLN A 145 -1.73 -25.00 5.36
C GLN A 145 -0.39 -24.86 4.64
N LEU A 146 0.52 -24.10 5.23
CA LEU A 146 1.88 -23.97 4.75
C LEU A 146 2.56 -25.35 4.70
N GLY A 147 3.22 -25.67 3.59
CA GLY A 147 3.85 -26.96 3.34
C GLY A 147 2.93 -28.03 2.74
N ASP A 148 1.61 -27.80 2.69
CA ASP A 148 0.70 -28.69 1.99
C ASP A 148 0.91 -28.64 0.47
N SER A 149 0.37 -29.63 -0.23
CA SER A 149 0.42 -29.67 -1.69
C SER A 149 -0.93 -29.34 -2.30
N VAL A 150 -0.92 -28.56 -3.39
CA VAL A 150 -2.09 -28.24 -4.20
C VAL A 150 -1.87 -28.69 -5.64
N THR A 151 -2.93 -29.20 -6.27
CA THR A 151 -2.88 -29.61 -7.67
C THR A 151 -3.58 -28.59 -8.53
N LEU A 152 -2.84 -28.03 -9.47
CA LEU A 152 -3.32 -27.14 -10.50
C LEU A 152 -3.65 -27.92 -11.76
N HIS A 153 -4.91 -27.93 -12.17
CA HIS A 153 -5.35 -28.46 -13.45
C HIS A 153 -5.07 -27.42 -14.54
N THR A 154 -4.33 -27.82 -15.56
CA THR A 154 -3.98 -26.98 -16.70
C THR A 154 -4.37 -27.67 -18.02
N PRO A 155 -4.50 -26.93 -19.12
CA PRO A 155 -4.73 -27.54 -20.44
C PRO A 155 -3.64 -28.55 -20.89
N ALA A 156 -2.43 -28.42 -20.32
CA ALA A 156 -1.30 -29.32 -20.60
C ALA A 156 -1.21 -30.52 -19.64
N GLY A 157 -2.12 -30.61 -18.66
CA GLY A 157 -2.14 -31.65 -17.63
C GLY A 157 -2.05 -31.07 -16.22
N ASP A 158 -2.12 -31.96 -15.25
CA ASP A 158 -2.09 -31.59 -13.84
C ASP A 158 -0.66 -31.35 -13.34
N ARG A 159 -0.46 -30.32 -12.54
CA ARG A 159 0.80 -30.02 -11.87
C ARG A 159 0.57 -29.86 -10.38
N THR A 160 1.41 -30.46 -9.56
CA THR A 160 1.34 -30.36 -8.12
C THR A 160 2.43 -29.41 -7.62
N PHE A 161 2.05 -28.51 -6.72
CA PHE A 161 2.92 -27.53 -6.11
C PHE A 161 2.86 -27.64 -4.60
N THR A 162 3.98 -27.34 -3.94
CA THR A 162 4.04 -27.19 -2.48
C THR A 162 3.80 -25.73 -2.10
N ILE A 163 3.00 -25.48 -1.09
CA ILE A 163 2.71 -24.14 -0.60
C ILE A 163 3.91 -23.63 0.20
N SER A 164 4.63 -22.64 -0.32
CA SER A 164 5.81 -22.04 0.31
C SER A 164 5.49 -20.80 1.14
N GLY A 165 4.38 -20.13 0.86
CA GLY A 165 4.02 -18.92 1.56
C GLY A 165 2.60 -18.43 1.28
N PHE A 166 2.20 -17.47 2.08
CA PHE A 166 0.94 -16.75 1.94
C PHE A 166 1.22 -15.27 1.71
N GLY A 167 0.64 -14.73 0.65
CA GLY A 167 0.67 -13.30 0.34
C GLY A 167 -0.53 -12.57 0.94
N THR A 168 -0.67 -11.29 0.63
CA THR A 168 -1.86 -10.50 0.93
C THR A 168 -2.94 -10.73 -0.14
N ASP A 169 -4.21 -10.49 0.21
CA ASP A 169 -5.27 -10.39 -0.79
C ASP A 169 -5.20 -8.99 -1.42
N ASP A 170 -4.94 -8.92 -2.71
CA ASP A 170 -5.18 -7.71 -3.51
C ASP A 170 -6.68 -7.71 -3.86
N GLU A 171 -7.48 -6.86 -3.19
CA GLU A 171 -8.87 -6.62 -3.54
C GLU A 171 -9.01 -5.69 -4.76
#